data_269106f6431483d862d83a00c2c86c59
#
_entry.id   269106f6431483d862d83a00c2c86c59
#
_cell.length_a   1.000
_cell.length_b   1.000
_cell.length_c   1.000
_cell.angle_alpha   90.00
_cell.angle_beta   90.00
_cell.angle_gamma   90.00
#
_symmetry.space_group_name_H-M   'P 1'
#
loop_
_entity.id
_entity.type
_entity.pdbx_description
1 polymer ?
#
loop_
_entity_poly.entity_id
_entity_poly.type
_entity_poly.pdbx_seq_one_letter_code
_entity_poly.pdbx_strand_id
1 'polypeptide(L)'
;MTIKDYAKKYGYNVNEKNCGWRGDAFETGTKEFLGFKNPHVSKSGKPDLRRGGRWYEFKHSAGELGVYGDKLVKGSSMVCYAPIIRDDDELTYIDAYVLSRENFLAILENVGLLREKTSTNGQRKITIQTFWVNKSNTPNGKKYFYLINALENAVRDGYAMRFTDWLVKGWAL
;
A
#
# COMPACT_ATOMS: atom_id res chain seq x y z
N MET A 1 15.95 11.40 1.74
CA MET A 1 15.43 10.98 3.08
C MET A 1 14.94 9.55 2.98
N THR A 2 15.35 8.73 3.93
CA THR A 2 14.85 7.36 4.04
C THR A 2 13.46 7.31 4.68
N ILE A 3 12.79 6.18 4.54
CA ILE A 3 11.50 5.96 5.23
C ILE A 3 11.64 6.10 6.75
N LYS A 4 12.75 5.64 7.31
CA LYS A 4 13.07 5.80 8.74
C LYS A 4 13.26 7.26 9.14
N ASP A 5 13.84 8.08 8.26
CA ASP A 5 14.00 9.52 8.50
C ASP A 5 12.64 10.23 8.51
N TYR A 6 11.75 9.91 7.58
CA TYR A 6 10.37 10.41 7.61
C TYR A 6 9.65 10.01 8.89
N ALA A 7 9.76 8.75 9.29
CA ALA A 7 9.13 8.28 10.52
C ALA A 7 9.61 9.07 11.74
N LYS A 8 10.91 9.28 11.88
CA LYS A 8 11.51 10.08 12.97
C LYS A 8 11.06 11.54 12.91
N LYS A 9 11.08 12.15 11.72
CA LYS A 9 10.66 13.54 11.51
C LYS A 9 9.24 13.78 11.99
N TYR A 10 8.34 12.83 11.77
CA TYR A 10 6.92 12.93 12.12
C TYR A 10 6.57 12.29 13.47
N GLY A 11 7.57 11.84 14.24
CA GLY A 11 7.37 11.32 15.58
C GLY A 11 6.77 9.91 15.63
N TYR A 12 6.86 9.12 14.56
CA TYR A 12 6.42 7.73 14.58
C TYR A 12 7.39 6.84 15.35
N ASN A 13 6.85 5.88 16.10
CA ASN A 13 7.68 4.99 16.92
C ASN A 13 8.31 3.89 16.06
N VAL A 14 9.56 4.10 15.66
CA VAL A 14 10.33 3.16 14.83
C VAL A 14 10.75 1.87 15.55
N ASN A 15 10.50 1.77 16.84
CA ASN A 15 10.80 0.59 17.65
C ASN A 15 9.59 -0.32 17.88
N GLU A 16 8.42 0.05 17.34
CA GLU A 16 7.23 -0.79 17.43
C GLU A 16 7.41 -2.10 16.66
N LYS A 17 7.02 -3.21 17.30
CA LYS A 17 7.12 -4.56 16.71
C LYS A 17 6.20 -4.78 15.51
N ASN A 18 5.06 -4.08 15.46
CA ASN A 18 4.06 -4.25 14.40
C ASN A 18 4.37 -3.50 13.11
N CYS A 19 5.46 -2.73 13.07
CA CYS A 19 5.96 -2.07 11.86
C CYS A 19 4.97 -1.15 11.14
N GLY A 20 3.86 -0.75 11.78
CA GLY A 20 2.86 0.16 11.22
C GLY A 20 3.44 1.51 10.80
N TRP A 21 4.47 1.97 11.52
CA TRP A 21 5.17 3.21 11.23
C TRP A 21 5.75 3.31 9.80
N ARG A 22 6.08 2.18 9.15
CA ARG A 22 6.56 2.19 7.76
C ARG A 22 5.47 2.62 6.78
N GLY A 23 4.26 2.12 6.98
CA GLY A 23 3.10 2.54 6.20
C GLY A 23 2.76 4.01 6.41
N ASP A 24 2.79 4.45 7.66
CA ASP A 24 2.54 5.85 8.03
C ASP A 24 3.61 6.79 7.44
N ALA A 25 4.89 6.38 7.49
CA ALA A 25 5.98 7.14 6.89
C ALA A 25 5.91 7.17 5.35
N PHE A 26 5.45 6.09 4.73
CA PHE A 26 5.22 6.02 3.29
C PHE A 26 4.14 7.01 2.85
N GLU A 27 2.99 7.04 3.52
CA GLU A 27 1.92 7.99 3.27
C GLU A 27 2.39 9.43 3.50
N THR A 28 2.97 9.70 4.67
CA THR A 28 3.40 11.03 5.09
C THR A 28 4.53 11.58 4.20
N GLY A 29 5.53 10.75 3.90
CA GLY A 29 6.62 11.14 3.00
C GLY A 29 6.13 11.47 1.59
N THR A 30 5.16 10.70 1.09
CA THR A 30 4.54 10.98 -0.20
C THR A 30 3.79 12.30 -0.20
N LYS A 31 3.01 12.58 0.82
CA LYS A 31 2.30 13.87 0.98
C LYS A 31 3.27 15.05 1.04
N GLU A 32 4.34 14.91 1.81
CA GLU A 32 5.39 15.94 1.89
C GLU A 32 6.06 16.18 0.54
N PHE A 33 6.45 15.10 -0.15
CA PHE A 33 7.05 15.20 -1.48
C PHE A 33 6.14 15.91 -2.48
N LEU A 34 4.84 15.67 -2.41
CA LEU A 34 3.83 16.30 -3.26
C LEU A 34 3.44 17.72 -2.81
N GLY A 35 4.05 18.26 -1.76
CA GLY A 35 3.83 19.64 -1.28
C GLY A 35 2.54 19.84 -0.49
N PHE A 36 2.01 18.82 0.14
CA PHE A 36 0.84 18.95 1.01
C PHE A 36 1.18 19.78 2.27
N LYS A 37 0.32 20.75 2.61
CA LYS A 37 0.50 21.61 3.79
C LYS A 37 0.44 20.82 5.10
N ASN A 38 -0.35 19.77 5.16
CA ASN A 38 -0.47 18.88 6.31
C ASN A 38 -0.26 17.43 5.88
N PRO A 39 1.00 16.93 5.91
CA PRO A 39 1.32 15.61 5.43
C PRO A 39 1.03 14.46 6.41
N HIS A 40 0.44 14.74 7.59
CA HIS A 40 0.10 13.70 8.55
C HIS A 40 -0.85 12.65 7.97
N VAL A 41 -0.81 11.45 8.54
CA VAL A 41 -1.70 10.36 8.15
C VAL A 41 -3.16 10.76 8.27
N SER A 42 -3.97 10.29 7.33
CA SER A 42 -5.40 10.58 7.32
C SER A 42 -6.12 9.90 8.47
N LYS A 43 -7.15 10.56 8.99
CA LYS A 43 -8.01 9.98 10.02
C LYS A 43 -8.71 8.73 9.49
N SER A 44 -8.92 7.76 10.38
CA SER A 44 -9.68 6.55 10.06
C SER A 44 -11.02 6.89 9.39
N GLY A 45 -11.33 6.24 8.27
CA GLY A 45 -12.56 6.45 7.51
C GLY A 45 -12.46 7.35 6.30
N LYS A 46 -11.33 8.07 6.12
CA LYS A 46 -11.10 8.94 4.95
C LYS A 46 -10.03 8.34 4.05
N PRO A 47 -10.11 8.57 2.71
CA PRO A 47 -9.02 8.28 1.80
C PRO A 47 -7.74 9.03 2.21
N ASP A 48 -6.58 8.42 1.92
CA ASP A 48 -5.31 8.97 2.37
C ASP A 48 -4.87 10.19 1.57
N LEU A 49 -5.12 10.19 0.26
CA LEU A 49 -4.63 11.22 -0.63
C LEU A 49 -5.59 11.49 -1.79
N ARG A 50 -5.72 12.76 -2.21
CA ARG A 50 -6.34 13.14 -3.48
C ARG A 50 -5.32 13.76 -4.41
N ARG A 51 -5.23 13.25 -5.63
CA ARG A 51 -4.35 13.76 -6.68
C ARG A 51 -4.99 13.62 -8.06
N GLY A 52 -4.96 14.67 -8.85
CA GLY A 52 -5.52 14.63 -10.20
C GLY A 52 -6.99 14.20 -10.27
N GLY A 53 -7.80 14.59 -9.28
CA GLY A 53 -9.21 14.21 -9.21
C GLY A 53 -9.48 12.78 -8.71
N ARG A 54 -8.46 12.00 -8.41
CA ARG A 54 -8.57 10.62 -7.92
C ARG A 54 -8.21 10.52 -6.45
N TRP A 55 -8.88 9.61 -5.72
CA TRP A 55 -8.58 9.27 -4.35
C TRP A 55 -7.72 8.03 -4.26
N TYR A 56 -6.70 8.07 -3.43
CA TYR A 56 -5.70 7.02 -3.22
C TYR A 56 -5.71 6.52 -1.80
N GLU A 57 -5.57 5.22 -1.65
CA GLU A 57 -5.32 4.53 -0.39
C GLU A 57 -3.90 3.99 -0.40
N PHE A 58 -3.14 4.23 0.66
CA PHE A 58 -1.78 3.71 0.82
C PHE A 58 -1.81 2.41 1.61
N LYS A 59 -1.18 1.40 1.08
CA LYS A 59 -1.07 0.10 1.74
C LYS A 59 0.38 -0.38 1.74
N HIS A 60 0.79 -0.85 2.89
CA HIS A 60 2.08 -1.48 3.12
C HIS A 60 1.86 -2.88 3.66
N SER A 61 2.58 -3.84 3.11
CA SER A 61 2.42 -5.23 3.45
C SER A 61 3.70 -5.83 4.02
N ALA A 62 3.88 -5.68 5.32
CA ALA A 62 4.87 -6.47 6.06
C ALA A 62 4.22 -7.39 7.11
N GLY A 63 2.89 -7.52 7.09
CA GLY A 63 2.09 -8.28 8.06
C GLY A 63 0.65 -8.46 7.58
N GLU A 64 -0.31 -8.69 8.45
CA GLU A 64 -1.73 -8.66 8.10
C GLU A 64 -2.17 -7.23 7.77
N LEU A 65 -2.76 -7.05 6.61
CA LEU A 65 -3.31 -5.79 6.16
C LEU A 65 -4.83 -5.89 6.11
N GLY A 66 -5.50 -5.20 7.03
CA GLY A 66 -6.94 -5.09 6.99
C GLY A 66 -7.37 -4.00 6.01
N VAL A 67 -7.98 -4.41 4.91
CA VAL A 67 -8.62 -3.50 3.96
C VAL A 67 -10.11 -3.49 4.27
N TYR A 68 -10.65 -2.36 4.68
CA TYR A 68 -12.08 -2.23 4.90
C TYR A 68 -12.78 -2.16 3.56
N GLY A 69 -13.58 -3.17 3.22
CA GLY A 69 -14.26 -3.26 1.93
C GLY A 69 -15.04 -2.00 1.57
N ASP A 70 -15.79 -1.44 2.52
CA ASP A 70 -16.57 -0.22 2.32
C ASP A 70 -15.72 1.03 2.10
N LYS A 71 -14.53 1.13 2.70
CA LYS A 71 -13.63 2.26 2.48
C LYS A 71 -13.02 2.24 1.10
N LEU A 72 -12.57 1.08 0.65
CA LEU A 72 -12.12 0.91 -0.72
C LEU A 72 -13.25 1.13 -1.72
N VAL A 73 -14.49 0.80 -1.39
CA VAL A 73 -15.66 0.96 -2.26
C VAL A 73 -16.14 2.41 -2.32
N LYS A 74 -16.15 3.13 -1.20
CA LYS A 74 -16.76 4.46 -1.13
C LYS A 74 -15.78 5.63 -1.22
N GLY A 75 -14.51 5.41 -0.89
CA GLY A 75 -13.56 6.49 -0.72
C GLY A 75 -12.41 6.54 -1.71
N SER A 76 -11.81 5.40 -2.06
CA SER A 76 -10.61 5.36 -2.88
C SER A 76 -10.82 4.55 -4.14
N SER A 77 -10.57 5.15 -5.29
CA SER A 77 -10.59 4.46 -6.60
C SER A 77 -9.23 3.85 -6.95
N MET A 78 -8.17 4.27 -6.27
CA MET A 78 -6.78 3.91 -6.54
C MET A 78 -6.09 3.42 -5.27
N VAL A 79 -5.10 2.55 -5.45
CA VAL A 79 -4.26 2.01 -4.37
C VAL A 79 -2.80 2.25 -4.71
N CYS A 80 -2.04 2.79 -3.75
CA CYS A 80 -0.59 2.77 -3.74
C CYS A 80 -0.16 1.62 -2.83
N TYR A 81 0.38 0.56 -3.39
CA TYR A 81 0.73 -0.66 -2.67
C TYR A 81 2.24 -0.91 -2.66
N ALA A 82 2.83 -0.93 -1.47
CA ALA A 82 4.21 -1.30 -1.25
C ALA A 82 4.26 -2.69 -0.60
N PRO A 83 4.68 -3.74 -1.33
CA PRO A 83 4.77 -5.09 -0.77
C PRO A 83 5.71 -5.17 0.42
N ILE A 84 6.85 -4.49 0.33
CA ILE A 84 7.86 -4.40 1.38
C ILE A 84 8.43 -2.99 1.40
N ILE A 85 8.65 -2.46 2.60
CA ILE A 85 9.41 -1.23 2.82
C ILE A 85 10.50 -1.53 3.84
N ARG A 86 11.76 -1.27 3.48
CA ARG A 86 12.90 -1.35 4.38
C ARG A 86 13.15 0.00 5.03
N ASP A 87 13.82 0.00 6.17
CA ASP A 87 14.06 1.21 6.96
C ASP A 87 14.92 2.25 6.21
N ASP A 88 15.82 1.76 5.36
CA ASP A 88 16.75 2.54 4.55
C ASP A 88 16.24 2.83 3.13
N ASP A 89 15.03 2.42 2.79
CA ASP A 89 14.43 2.74 1.51
C ASP A 89 14.23 4.25 1.35
N GLU A 90 14.69 4.80 0.24
CA GLU A 90 14.39 6.16 -0.17
C GLU A 90 12.98 6.20 -0.80
N LEU A 91 12.22 7.27 -0.53
CA LEU A 91 10.87 7.40 -1.06
C LEU A 91 10.81 7.29 -2.58
N THR A 92 11.76 7.89 -3.27
CA THR A 92 11.83 7.89 -4.73
C THR A 92 12.28 6.58 -5.35
N TYR A 93 12.73 5.63 -4.52
CA TYR A 93 13.21 4.30 -4.93
C TYR A 93 12.38 3.16 -4.31
N ILE A 94 11.27 3.49 -3.64
CA ILE A 94 10.39 2.47 -3.07
C ILE A 94 9.82 1.59 -4.18
N ASP A 95 9.99 0.29 -4.02
CA ASP A 95 9.40 -0.73 -4.89
C ASP A 95 7.91 -0.89 -4.55
N ALA A 96 7.11 -0.05 -5.15
CA ALA A 96 5.68 0.02 -4.93
C ALA A 96 4.94 0.22 -6.27
N TYR A 97 3.64 -0.06 -6.25
CA TYR A 97 2.78 -0.05 -7.42
C TYR A 97 1.56 0.83 -7.17
N VAL A 98 1.12 1.49 -8.24
CA VAL A 98 -0.13 2.26 -8.24
C VAL A 98 -1.06 1.69 -9.28
N LEU A 99 -2.27 1.32 -8.87
CA LEU A 99 -3.26 0.72 -9.74
C LEU A 99 -4.68 1.00 -9.23
N SER A 100 -5.67 0.73 -10.08
CA SER A 100 -7.05 0.83 -9.64
C SER A 100 -7.35 -0.18 -8.54
N ARG A 101 -8.24 0.18 -7.63
CA ARG A 101 -8.72 -0.73 -6.60
C ARG A 101 -9.28 -2.02 -7.18
N GLU A 102 -10.06 -1.91 -8.25
CA GLU A 102 -10.66 -3.06 -8.92
C GLU A 102 -9.59 -4.05 -9.41
N ASN A 103 -8.56 -3.55 -10.09
CA ASN A 103 -7.44 -4.38 -10.56
C ASN A 103 -6.65 -4.98 -9.40
N PHE A 104 -6.43 -4.21 -8.33
CA PHE A 104 -5.72 -4.69 -7.14
C PHE A 104 -6.48 -5.85 -6.45
N LEU A 105 -7.78 -5.70 -6.24
CA LEU A 105 -8.61 -6.76 -5.66
C LEU A 105 -8.65 -8.02 -6.55
N ALA A 106 -8.74 -7.85 -7.87
CA ALA A 106 -8.71 -8.97 -8.81
C ALA A 106 -7.37 -9.73 -8.76
N ILE A 107 -6.25 -9.01 -8.69
CA ILE A 107 -4.92 -9.61 -8.54
C ILE A 107 -4.83 -10.41 -7.24
N LEU A 108 -5.26 -9.82 -6.12
CA LEU A 108 -5.24 -10.48 -4.81
C LEU A 108 -6.10 -11.75 -4.78
N GLU A 109 -7.28 -11.71 -5.40
CA GLU A 109 -8.15 -12.87 -5.52
C GLU A 109 -7.51 -13.97 -6.36
N ASN A 110 -6.96 -13.63 -7.52
CA ASN A 110 -6.31 -14.58 -8.43
C ASN A 110 -5.10 -15.28 -7.81
N VAL A 111 -4.31 -14.57 -6.99
CA VAL A 111 -3.16 -15.17 -6.29
C VAL A 111 -3.55 -15.84 -4.96
N GLY A 112 -4.82 -15.76 -4.56
CA GLY A 112 -5.32 -16.41 -3.34
C GLY A 112 -4.91 -15.71 -2.04
N LEU A 113 -4.70 -14.39 -2.08
CA LEU A 113 -4.34 -13.58 -0.91
C LEU A 113 -5.48 -12.72 -0.37
N LEU A 114 -6.64 -12.75 -1.03
CA LEU A 114 -7.82 -12.05 -0.56
C LEU A 114 -8.55 -12.87 0.48
N ARG A 115 -8.78 -12.31 1.66
CA ARG A 115 -9.62 -12.91 2.70
C ARG A 115 -10.70 -11.94 3.13
N GLU A 116 -11.93 -12.43 3.22
CA GLU A 116 -13.03 -11.71 3.85
C GLU A 116 -13.12 -12.09 5.32
N LYS A 117 -13.18 -11.09 6.19
CA LYS A 117 -13.49 -11.25 7.61
C LYS A 117 -14.64 -10.31 7.96
N THR A 118 -15.57 -10.79 8.78
CA THR A 118 -16.57 -9.93 9.41
C THR A 118 -16.04 -9.52 10.77
N SER A 119 -15.97 -8.21 11.03
CA SER A 119 -15.60 -7.72 12.36
C SER A 119 -16.73 -7.93 13.37
N THR A 120 -16.40 -7.82 14.68
CA THR A 120 -17.36 -7.95 15.77
C THR A 120 -18.53 -6.97 15.70
N ASN A 121 -18.35 -5.83 15.03
CA ASN A 121 -19.41 -4.83 14.79
C ASN A 121 -20.16 -5.03 13.45
N GLY A 122 -20.02 -6.18 12.80
CA GLY A 122 -20.70 -6.51 11.54
C GLY A 122 -20.08 -5.86 10.28
N GLN A 123 -18.97 -5.15 10.39
CA GLN A 123 -18.30 -4.57 9.21
C GLN A 123 -17.52 -5.63 8.43
N ARG A 124 -17.71 -5.63 7.13
CA ARG A 124 -17.00 -6.50 6.21
C ARG A 124 -15.56 -5.98 6.02
N LYS A 125 -14.58 -6.82 6.34
CA LYS A 125 -13.16 -6.53 6.15
C LYS A 125 -12.60 -7.43 5.07
N ILE A 126 -11.92 -6.84 4.12
CA ILE A 126 -11.08 -7.55 3.17
C ILE A 126 -9.67 -7.52 3.74
N THR A 127 -9.11 -8.68 4.03
CA THR A 127 -7.77 -8.82 4.59
C THR A 127 -6.84 -9.38 3.54
N ILE A 128 -5.73 -8.70 3.32
CA ILE A 128 -4.61 -9.25 2.55
C ILE A 128 -3.79 -10.09 3.51
N GLN A 129 -3.68 -11.35 3.24
CA GLN A 129 -2.77 -12.20 4.00
C GLN A 129 -1.36 -12.03 3.48
N THR A 130 -0.51 -11.42 4.29
CA THR A 130 0.89 -11.24 4.00
C THR A 130 1.73 -12.31 4.70
N PHE A 131 2.91 -12.51 4.19
CA PHE A 131 3.83 -13.55 4.60
C PHE A 131 5.25 -13.00 4.57
N TRP A 132 6.11 -13.58 5.36
CA TRP A 132 7.50 -13.20 5.45
C TRP A 132 8.24 -13.66 4.19
N VAL A 133 8.98 -12.75 3.56
CA VAL A 133 9.80 -13.03 2.37
C VAL A 133 10.80 -14.16 2.62
N ASN A 134 11.25 -14.31 3.86
CA ASN A 134 12.20 -15.37 4.24
C ASN A 134 11.59 -16.78 4.28
N LYS A 135 10.28 -16.92 4.06
CA LYS A 135 9.59 -18.20 4.02
C LYS A 135 9.15 -18.56 2.61
N SER A 136 10.01 -18.34 1.62
CA SER A 136 9.75 -18.59 0.20
C SER A 136 9.27 -20.02 -0.12
N ASN A 137 9.65 -21.01 0.69
CA ASN A 137 9.24 -22.40 0.53
C ASN A 137 7.85 -22.72 1.12
N THR A 138 7.23 -21.80 1.83
CA THR A 138 5.86 -21.99 2.34
C THR A 138 4.83 -21.69 1.24
N PRO A 139 3.61 -22.27 1.29
CA PRO A 139 2.55 -21.91 0.35
C PRO A 139 2.28 -20.41 0.27
N ASN A 140 2.32 -19.71 1.40
CA ASN A 140 2.13 -18.26 1.46
C ASN A 140 3.32 -17.49 0.87
N GLY A 141 4.55 -17.94 1.06
CA GLY A 141 5.73 -17.36 0.42
C GLY A 141 5.68 -17.43 -1.10
N LYS A 142 5.20 -18.55 -1.64
CA LYS A 142 4.97 -18.71 -3.09
C LYS A 142 3.91 -17.74 -3.60
N LYS A 143 2.82 -17.53 -2.87
CA LYS A 143 1.79 -16.55 -3.23
C LYS A 143 2.34 -15.13 -3.29
N TYR A 144 3.30 -14.79 -2.44
CA TYR A 144 3.98 -13.50 -2.51
C TYR A 144 4.72 -13.30 -3.85
N PHE A 145 5.48 -14.29 -4.30
CA PHE A 145 6.13 -14.21 -5.62
C PHE A 145 5.12 -14.08 -6.75
N TYR A 146 4.00 -14.82 -6.67
CA TYR A 146 2.90 -14.67 -7.64
C TYR A 146 2.28 -13.28 -7.62
N LEU A 147 2.14 -12.67 -6.42
CA LEU A 147 1.65 -11.30 -6.29
C LEU A 147 2.60 -10.31 -6.98
N ILE A 148 3.90 -10.39 -6.69
CA ILE A 148 4.87 -9.49 -7.32
C ILE A 148 4.88 -9.68 -8.83
N ASN A 149 4.87 -10.91 -9.32
CA ASN A 149 4.81 -11.18 -10.76
C ASN A 149 3.52 -10.62 -11.40
N ALA A 150 2.38 -10.74 -10.73
CA ALA A 150 1.12 -10.18 -11.22
C ALA A 150 1.14 -8.65 -11.27
N LEU A 151 1.73 -8.00 -10.29
CA LEU A 151 1.91 -6.55 -10.27
C LEU A 151 2.88 -6.07 -11.37
N GLU A 152 3.99 -6.77 -11.56
CA GLU A 152 4.93 -6.49 -12.67
C GLU A 152 4.27 -6.69 -14.04
N ASN A 153 3.48 -7.74 -14.20
CA ASN A 153 2.71 -7.97 -15.42
C ASN A 153 1.67 -6.86 -15.64
N ALA A 154 1.01 -6.39 -14.58
CA ALA A 154 0.07 -5.27 -14.68
C ALA A 154 0.75 -3.97 -15.12
N VAL A 155 1.97 -3.70 -14.67
CA VAL A 155 2.79 -2.57 -15.15
C VAL A 155 3.11 -2.72 -16.62
N ARG A 156 3.60 -3.88 -17.03
CA ARG A 156 3.92 -4.18 -18.43
C ARG A 156 2.72 -4.02 -19.36
N ASP A 157 1.55 -4.48 -18.91
CA ASP A 157 0.31 -4.51 -19.70
C ASP A 157 -0.49 -3.18 -19.61
N GLY A 158 -0.01 -2.18 -18.88
CA GLY A 158 -0.63 -0.86 -18.80
C GLY A 158 -1.79 -0.74 -17.80
N TYR A 159 -1.91 -1.67 -16.84
CA TYR A 159 -2.93 -1.64 -15.78
C TYR A 159 -2.43 -1.10 -14.45
N ALA A 160 -1.12 -0.94 -14.31
CA ALA A 160 -0.49 -0.36 -13.13
C ALA A 160 0.68 0.53 -13.52
N MET A 161 1.05 1.42 -12.62
CA MET A 161 2.27 2.21 -12.72
C MET A 161 3.22 1.83 -11.59
N ARG A 162 4.52 1.98 -11.81
CA ARG A 162 5.47 2.02 -10.70
C ARG A 162 5.23 3.28 -9.86
N PHE A 163 5.33 3.14 -8.58
CA PHE A 163 5.10 4.25 -7.66
C PHE A 163 6.00 5.47 -7.97
N THR A 164 7.26 5.23 -8.27
CA THR A 164 8.21 6.30 -8.60
C THR A 164 7.82 7.09 -9.85
N ASP A 165 7.29 6.43 -10.86
CA ASP A 165 6.75 7.09 -12.05
C ASP A 165 5.50 7.91 -11.73
N TRP A 166 4.58 7.32 -10.97
CA TRP A 166 3.38 8.01 -10.51
C TRP A 166 3.72 9.22 -9.63
N LEU A 167 4.71 9.09 -8.75
CA LEU A 167 5.15 10.17 -7.87
C LEU A 167 5.53 11.43 -8.67
N VAL A 168 6.20 11.26 -9.80
CA VAL A 168 6.64 12.35 -10.68
C VAL A 168 5.53 12.81 -11.64
N LYS A 169 4.85 11.89 -12.30
CA LYS A 169 3.95 12.17 -13.43
C LYS A 169 2.47 12.23 -13.04
N GLY A 170 2.07 11.65 -11.90
CA GLY A 170 0.69 11.36 -11.61
C GLY A 170 0.18 10.13 -12.38
N TRP A 171 -1.11 9.86 -12.29
CA TRP A 171 -1.73 8.75 -13.01
C TRP A 171 -1.83 9.09 -14.51
N ALA A 172 -1.18 8.28 -15.33
CA ALA A 172 -1.03 8.51 -16.78
C ALA A 172 -1.55 7.35 -17.66
N LEU A 173 -2.34 6.43 -17.08
CA LEU A 173 -2.91 5.29 -17.80
C LEU A 173 -4.40 5.44 -18.06
#